data_2157186bc9e46607d3cfa60173774195
#
_entry.id   2157186bc9e46607d3cfa60173774195
#
_cell.length_a   1.000
_cell.length_b   1.000
_cell.length_c   1.000
_cell.angle_alpha   90.00
_cell.angle_beta   90.00
_cell.angle_gamma   90.00
#
_symmetry.space_group_name_H-M   'P 1'
#
loop_
_entity.id
_entity.type
_entity.pdbx_description
1 polymer ?
#
loop_
_entity_poly.entity_id
_entity_poly.type
_entity_poly.pdbx_seq_one_letter_code
_entity_poly.pdbx_strand_id
1 'polypeptide(L)'
;MQSSDKTDEKRWLGRFSNIDAITGLCVLAVFLFGIAAAFSSKDTRNLTVVADVPIYYPVAPPEAAPAPSDAADKLAPEAAPQPAPAPDQPQAKQLANSSPAFISLLGDDRLEASYYLSQSKAPRDFYGGRWAPENIESTANGTTFSVKKEGNTDVPFSIAEASTYKRYGYGRYEAIMQIGKGSGLVSAFFTYTGPYFGDPHDEVDIEFLGKDTTKIHFNYWRNGKRGKFATFDLPFDASEGPHLYAFEWLPDRITWYVDGVPYYASELNDPFIPKTAGKVHFSHWTGIPKMREWHGKPDFGTEAVTTVSCSSFTPMGEDKRSCSDVYKEKKNS
;
A
#
# COMPACT_ATOMS: atom_id res chain seq x y z
N MET A 1 -36.31 -57.51 -11.12
CA MET A 1 -35.68 -57.75 -12.41
C MET A 1 -34.54 -56.75 -12.50
N GLN A 2 -33.36 -57.10 -12.14
CA GLN A 2 -32.24 -57.56 -13.01
C GLN A 2 -31.81 -56.41 -13.91
N SER A 3 -30.59 -55.97 -14.06
CA SER A 3 -29.27 -56.48 -13.67
C SER A 3 -28.29 -55.44 -14.20
N SER A 4 -27.25 -55.11 -13.40
CA SER A 4 -25.83 -55.28 -13.74
C SER A 4 -25.39 -54.68 -15.11
N ASP A 5 -24.33 -53.94 -15.21
CA ASP A 5 -22.99 -54.47 -15.19
C ASP A 5 -21.92 -53.36 -15.13
N LYS A 6 -20.83 -53.74 -14.59
CA LYS A 6 -19.54 -53.18 -14.32
C LYS A 6 -18.67 -53.02 -15.56
N THR A 7 -17.61 -52.26 -15.29
CA THR A 7 -16.25 -52.37 -15.87
C THR A 7 -15.99 -51.62 -17.18
N ASP A 8 -15.09 -50.63 -17.19
CA ASP A 8 -13.75 -50.88 -17.63
C ASP A 8 -12.74 -49.81 -17.16
N GLU A 9 -11.81 -50.28 -16.38
CA GLU A 9 -10.52 -49.69 -16.10
C GLU A 9 -9.57 -50.00 -17.28
N LYS A 10 -8.64 -49.13 -17.47
CA LYS A 10 -7.29 -49.34 -18.04
C LYS A 10 -6.92 -48.56 -19.29
N ARG A 11 -5.88 -47.81 -19.04
CA ARG A 11 -4.57 -47.92 -19.69
C ARG A 11 -4.25 -46.86 -20.72
N TRP A 12 -3.36 -45.94 -20.33
CA TRP A 12 -2.16 -45.66 -21.13
C TRP A 12 -1.03 -45.20 -20.21
N LEU A 13 -0.20 -46.18 -19.89
CA LEU A 13 1.20 -45.98 -19.49
C LEU A 13 2.06 -46.06 -20.76
N GLY A 14 3.06 -45.20 -20.84
CA GLY A 14 4.25 -45.52 -21.61
C GLY A 14 4.77 -44.46 -22.54
N ARG A 15 5.78 -43.72 -22.19
CA ARG A 15 7.15 -44.01 -22.61
C ARG A 15 8.16 -43.07 -22.01
N PHE A 16 9.08 -43.67 -21.30
CA PHE A 16 10.39 -43.13 -20.94
C PHE A 16 11.33 -43.16 -22.14
N SER A 17 12.23 -42.20 -22.26
CA SER A 17 13.63 -42.33 -22.67
C SER A 17 14.30 -40.98 -22.38
N ASN A 18 15.14 -40.94 -21.38
CA ASN A 18 16.53 -41.28 -21.26
C ASN A 18 17.49 -40.22 -21.79
N ILE A 19 18.34 -39.78 -20.82
CA ILE A 19 19.79 -39.52 -20.90
C ILE A 19 20.13 -38.13 -21.50
N ASP A 20 20.90 -37.25 -20.82
CA ASP A 20 22.26 -37.47 -20.32
C ASP A 20 22.65 -36.43 -19.25
N ALA A 21 23.37 -36.92 -18.26
CA ALA A 21 24.14 -36.16 -17.30
C ALA A 21 25.50 -35.81 -17.90
N ILE A 22 25.93 -34.55 -17.79
CA ILE A 22 27.35 -34.20 -17.88
C ILE A 22 27.72 -33.28 -16.71
N THR A 23 28.53 -33.86 -15.87
CA THR A 23 29.37 -33.27 -14.84
C THR A 23 30.28 -32.20 -15.36
N GLY A 24 30.39 -31.11 -14.62
CA GLY A 24 31.40 -30.07 -14.84
C GLY A 24 31.78 -29.36 -13.56
N LEU A 25 32.69 -29.97 -12.82
CA LEU A 25 33.41 -29.44 -11.67
C LEU A 25 34.57 -28.56 -12.20
N CYS A 26 34.71 -27.32 -11.72
CA CYS A 26 35.98 -26.57 -11.67
C CYS A 26 35.81 -25.31 -10.81
N VAL A 27 36.37 -25.32 -9.66
CA VAL A 27 37.68 -24.85 -9.17
C VAL A 27 37.67 -23.41 -8.65
N LEU A 28 37.87 -23.37 -7.35
CA LEU A 28 38.27 -22.23 -6.51
C LEU A 28 39.54 -21.56 -7.09
N ALA A 29 39.58 -20.23 -7.12
CA ALA A 29 40.83 -19.48 -7.09
C ALA A 29 40.71 -18.25 -6.20
N VAL A 30 41.39 -18.34 -5.07
CA VAL A 30 41.76 -17.26 -4.17
C VAL A 30 42.90 -16.47 -4.80
N PHE A 31 42.77 -15.15 -4.88
CA PHE A 31 43.94 -14.27 -5.01
C PHE A 31 43.82 -13.10 -4.01
N LEU A 32 44.64 -13.25 -2.97
CA LEU A 32 45.09 -12.15 -2.12
C LEU A 32 46.28 -11.47 -2.82
N PHE A 33 46.22 -10.15 -3.00
CA PHE A 33 47.42 -9.32 -3.05
C PHE A 33 47.10 -7.95 -2.44
N GLY A 34 47.79 -7.68 -1.35
CA GLY A 34 47.89 -6.37 -0.75
C GLY A 34 48.94 -5.50 -1.45
N ILE A 35 48.69 -4.21 -1.44
CA ILE A 35 49.77 -3.20 -1.53
C ILE A 35 49.41 -2.08 -0.58
N ALA A 36 50.28 -1.93 0.45
CA ALA A 36 50.34 -0.73 1.27
C ALA A 36 51.12 0.35 0.52
N ALA A 37 50.61 1.55 0.48
CA ALA A 37 51.43 2.72 0.20
C ALA A 37 50.99 3.86 1.13
N ALA A 38 51.92 4.19 2.04
CA ALA A 38 51.84 5.34 2.92
C ALA A 38 52.14 6.62 2.10
N PHE A 39 51.35 7.67 2.27
CA PHE A 39 51.79 9.04 2.13
C PHE A 39 51.22 9.94 3.22
N SER A 40 52.13 10.54 3.96
CA SER A 40 51.94 11.57 4.95
C SER A 40 51.71 12.93 4.24
N SER A 41 50.72 13.71 4.69
CA SER A 41 50.92 15.06 5.23
C SER A 41 49.58 15.77 5.50
N LYS A 42 49.51 16.27 6.70
CA LYS A 42 48.77 17.41 7.28
C LYS A 42 47.92 18.25 6.29
N ASP A 43 46.60 18.22 6.49
CA ASP A 43 45.84 19.47 6.52
C ASP A 43 44.58 19.25 7.40
N THR A 44 44.57 19.95 8.55
CA THR A 44 43.44 19.95 9.50
C THR A 44 42.45 21.00 9.03
N ARG A 45 41.35 20.55 8.40
CA ARG A 45 40.10 21.32 8.33
C ARG A 45 38.96 20.46 8.81
N ASN A 46 38.26 20.98 9.81
CA ASN A 46 37.10 20.40 10.46
C ASN A 46 36.05 19.94 9.41
N LEU A 47 36.02 18.66 9.13
CA LEU A 47 34.87 17.98 8.53
C LEU A 47 34.08 17.38 9.69
N THR A 48 32.93 17.98 9.95
CA THR A 48 31.89 17.38 10.79
C THR A 48 31.48 16.07 10.12
N VAL A 49 31.94 14.95 10.69
CA VAL A 49 31.50 13.62 10.28
C VAL A 49 30.04 13.53 10.65
N VAL A 50 29.16 13.65 9.69
CA VAL A 50 27.78 13.20 9.84
C VAL A 50 27.88 11.68 9.97
N ALA A 51 27.56 11.17 11.15
CA ALA A 51 27.55 9.74 11.42
C ALA A 51 26.72 9.04 10.34
N ASP A 52 27.32 8.09 9.64
CA ASP A 52 26.62 7.16 8.75
C ASP A 52 25.55 6.46 9.58
N VAL A 53 24.31 6.83 9.34
CA VAL A 53 23.16 6.07 9.83
C VAL A 53 23.21 4.73 9.07
N PRO A 54 23.36 3.58 9.74
CA PRO A 54 23.39 2.31 9.05
C PRO A 54 22.07 2.13 8.33
N ILE A 55 22.11 2.09 7.00
CA ILE A 55 20.98 1.69 6.19
C ILE A 55 20.77 0.20 6.49
N TYR A 56 19.73 -0.10 7.28
CA TYR A 56 19.32 -1.46 7.55
C TYR A 56 18.74 -2.04 6.26
N TYR A 57 19.54 -2.78 5.52
CA TYR A 57 19.01 -3.69 4.51
C TYR A 57 18.51 -4.92 5.26
N PRO A 58 17.19 -5.20 5.30
CA PRO A 58 16.75 -6.49 5.78
C PRO A 58 17.43 -7.56 4.94
N VAL A 59 18.03 -8.54 5.60
CA VAL A 59 18.58 -9.74 4.96
C VAL A 59 17.49 -10.27 4.04
N ALA A 60 17.81 -10.50 2.77
CA ALA A 60 16.87 -11.04 1.80
C ALA A 60 16.17 -12.26 2.43
N PRO A 61 14.83 -12.28 2.44
CA PRO A 61 14.11 -13.45 2.91
C PRO A 61 14.49 -14.63 2.02
N PRO A 62 14.44 -15.87 2.54
CA PRO A 62 14.60 -17.07 1.73
C PRO A 62 13.62 -16.97 0.55
N GLU A 63 14.07 -17.35 -0.60
CA GLU A 63 13.46 -17.32 -1.93
C GLU A 63 11.93 -17.20 -1.89
N ALA A 64 11.44 -16.06 -2.32
CA ALA A 64 10.04 -15.68 -2.22
C ALA A 64 9.16 -16.80 -2.78
N ALA A 65 8.13 -17.15 -2.04
CA ALA A 65 7.00 -17.89 -2.60
C ALA A 65 6.62 -17.28 -3.96
N PRO A 66 6.26 -18.10 -4.96
CA PRO A 66 5.98 -17.61 -6.31
C PRO A 66 5.01 -16.44 -6.21
N ALA A 67 5.34 -15.36 -6.89
CA ALA A 67 4.50 -14.17 -7.00
C ALA A 67 3.06 -14.62 -7.27
N PRO A 68 2.05 -13.99 -6.66
CA PRO A 68 0.66 -14.31 -6.97
C PRO A 68 0.53 -14.28 -8.48
N SER A 69 -0.06 -15.35 -9.03
CA SER A 69 -0.16 -15.59 -10.47
C SER A 69 -0.65 -14.34 -11.20
N ASP A 70 -0.30 -14.18 -12.47
CA ASP A 70 -0.72 -13.11 -13.40
C ASP A 70 -2.21 -12.72 -13.33
N ALA A 71 -3.05 -13.56 -12.68
CA ALA A 71 -4.44 -13.28 -12.41
C ALA A 71 -4.65 -12.11 -11.44
N ALA A 72 -3.77 -11.89 -10.45
CA ALA A 72 -3.86 -10.72 -9.56
C ALA A 72 -3.45 -9.43 -10.29
N ASP A 73 -2.52 -9.55 -11.24
CA ASP A 73 -2.07 -8.44 -12.07
C ASP A 73 -3.15 -7.93 -13.04
N LYS A 74 -4.07 -8.80 -13.43
CA LYS A 74 -5.21 -8.45 -14.30
C LYS A 74 -6.42 -7.91 -13.52
N LEU A 75 -6.38 -7.99 -12.19
CA LEU A 75 -7.49 -7.65 -11.31
C LEU A 75 -7.23 -6.41 -10.44
N ALA A 76 -6.06 -5.80 -10.55
CA ALA A 76 -5.83 -4.52 -9.93
C ALA A 76 -6.76 -3.48 -10.61
N PRO A 77 -7.52 -2.71 -9.86
CA PRO A 77 -8.64 -1.97 -10.40
C PRO A 77 -8.21 -0.84 -11.30
N GLU A 78 -8.86 -0.73 -12.40
CA GLU A 78 -9.29 0.58 -12.84
C GLU A 78 -10.18 1.12 -11.71
N ALA A 79 -9.74 2.21 -11.10
CA ALA A 79 -10.39 2.74 -9.90
C ALA A 79 -11.88 2.92 -10.12
N ALA A 80 -12.62 2.63 -9.07
CA ALA A 80 -14.05 2.76 -9.01
C ALA A 80 -14.54 4.10 -9.58
N PRO A 81 -15.58 4.13 -10.40
CA PRO A 81 -16.25 5.36 -10.72
C PRO A 81 -16.84 5.93 -9.42
N GLN A 82 -16.27 7.04 -8.97
CA GLN A 82 -16.83 7.82 -7.88
C GLN A 82 -18.15 8.47 -8.32
N PRO A 83 -19.08 8.82 -7.41
CA PRO A 83 -20.30 9.52 -7.74
C PRO A 83 -20.01 10.85 -8.45
N ALA A 84 -20.93 11.27 -9.32
CA ALA A 84 -20.81 12.44 -10.15
C ALA A 84 -20.34 13.68 -9.37
N PRO A 85 -19.37 14.44 -9.88
CA PRO A 85 -18.84 15.62 -9.24
C PRO A 85 -19.90 16.72 -9.14
N ALA A 86 -19.78 17.56 -8.11
CA ALA A 86 -20.41 18.86 -8.11
C ALA A 86 -19.92 19.67 -9.34
N PRO A 87 -20.74 20.56 -9.93
CA PRO A 87 -20.46 21.18 -11.23
C PRO A 87 -19.10 21.88 -11.29
N ASP A 88 -18.46 21.67 -12.42
CA ASP A 88 -17.14 22.09 -12.86
C ASP A 88 -16.60 23.42 -12.31
N GLN A 89 -15.45 23.30 -11.65
CA GLN A 89 -14.45 24.36 -11.74
C GLN A 89 -13.36 23.91 -12.75
N PRO A 90 -12.84 24.79 -13.62
CA PRO A 90 -11.82 24.45 -14.59
C PRO A 90 -10.60 23.89 -13.88
N GLN A 91 -10.31 22.62 -14.10
CA GLN A 91 -9.14 21.96 -13.54
C GLN A 91 -7.90 22.48 -14.24
N ALA A 92 -7.27 23.49 -13.66
CA ALA A 92 -5.89 23.80 -14.02
C ALA A 92 -5.06 22.55 -13.74
N LYS A 93 -4.35 22.04 -14.75
CA LYS A 93 -3.25 21.08 -14.58
C LYS A 93 -2.22 21.73 -13.68
N GLN A 94 -2.43 21.67 -12.35
CA GLN A 94 -1.47 22.20 -11.39
C GLN A 94 -0.28 21.24 -11.37
N LEU A 95 0.86 21.77 -11.76
CA LEU A 95 2.15 21.18 -11.47
C LEU A 95 2.22 20.84 -9.98
N ALA A 96 2.75 19.68 -9.67
CA ALA A 96 2.75 19.04 -8.37
C ALA A 96 3.36 19.87 -7.19
N ASN A 97 3.88 21.05 -7.42
CA ASN A 97 4.60 21.86 -6.45
C ASN A 97 3.78 22.95 -5.76
N SER A 98 2.46 23.01 -5.95
CA SER A 98 1.63 24.14 -5.44
C SER A 98 0.57 23.75 -4.41
N SER A 99 0.54 22.50 -3.96
CA SER A 99 -0.43 22.09 -2.95
C SER A 99 0.00 22.55 -1.56
N PRO A 100 -0.86 23.26 -0.81
CA PRO A 100 -0.51 23.69 0.54
C PRO A 100 -0.37 22.47 1.47
N ALA A 101 0.57 22.57 2.44
CA ALA A 101 0.65 21.61 3.52
C ALA A 101 -0.68 21.51 4.28
N PHE A 102 -0.97 20.34 4.81
CA PHE A 102 -2.06 20.17 5.77
C PHE A 102 -1.68 19.17 6.86
N ILE A 103 -2.32 19.30 8.01
CA ILE A 103 -2.41 18.30 9.05
C ILE A 103 -3.86 18.23 9.52
N SER A 104 -4.39 17.03 9.68
CA SER A 104 -5.73 16.75 10.16
C SER A 104 -5.66 15.72 11.28
N LEU A 105 -6.11 16.10 12.46
CA LEU A 105 -6.32 15.20 13.58
C LEU A 105 -7.73 14.63 13.43
N LEU A 106 -7.82 13.38 13.03
CA LEU A 106 -9.04 12.70 12.62
C LEU A 106 -9.83 12.14 13.82
N GLY A 107 -9.93 12.89 14.88
CA GLY A 107 -10.71 12.54 16.08
C GLY A 107 -11.70 13.62 16.48
N ASP A 108 -11.78 14.71 15.69
CA ASP A 108 -12.76 15.77 15.89
C ASP A 108 -13.85 15.72 14.82
N ASP A 109 -14.95 16.40 15.07
CA ASP A 109 -16.18 16.40 14.25
C ASP A 109 -16.02 17.07 12.86
N ARG A 110 -14.81 17.25 12.37
CA ARG A 110 -14.52 17.98 11.14
C ARG A 110 -13.97 17.14 9.99
N LEU A 111 -14.13 15.83 10.06
CA LEU A 111 -13.68 14.95 8.96
C LEU A 111 -14.29 15.38 7.62
N GLU A 112 -15.60 15.59 7.58
CA GLU A 112 -16.34 15.98 6.37
C GLU A 112 -15.95 17.37 5.84
N ALA A 113 -15.38 18.24 6.67
CA ALA A 113 -14.87 19.53 6.22
C ALA A 113 -13.62 19.39 5.33
N SER A 114 -12.87 18.30 5.48
CA SER A 114 -11.61 18.04 4.76
C SER A 114 -11.69 16.88 3.79
N TYR A 115 -12.62 15.93 4.02
CA TYR A 115 -12.76 14.70 3.27
C TYR A 115 -14.17 14.50 2.73
N TYR A 116 -14.23 14.02 1.51
CA TYR A 116 -15.42 13.46 0.91
C TYR A 116 -15.58 12.01 1.36
N LEU A 117 -16.75 11.64 1.87
CA LEU A 117 -17.07 10.26 2.22
C LEU A 117 -17.75 9.58 1.03
N SER A 118 -17.15 8.51 0.53
CA SER A 118 -17.66 7.80 -0.65
C SER A 118 -19.02 7.15 -0.37
N GLN A 119 -19.99 7.37 -1.27
CA GLN A 119 -21.40 6.97 -1.11
C GLN A 119 -22.01 6.43 -2.41
N SER A 120 -21.41 5.44 -3.03
CA SER A 120 -21.93 4.89 -4.28
C SER A 120 -21.86 3.37 -4.31
N LYS A 121 -22.48 2.77 -5.33
CA LYS A 121 -22.18 1.39 -5.66
C LYS A 121 -20.70 1.32 -6.04
N ALA A 122 -19.90 0.64 -5.21
CA ALA A 122 -18.53 0.33 -5.59
C ALA A 122 -18.52 -0.53 -6.86
N PRO A 123 -17.49 -0.44 -7.71
CA PRO A 123 -17.35 -1.32 -8.87
C PRO A 123 -17.39 -2.78 -8.47
N ARG A 124 -18.38 -3.52 -9.04
CA ARG A 124 -18.66 -4.91 -8.65
C ARG A 124 -17.67 -5.92 -9.22
N ASP A 125 -16.81 -5.51 -10.11
CA ASP A 125 -15.73 -6.33 -10.66
C ASP A 125 -14.52 -6.42 -9.76
N PHE A 126 -14.48 -5.59 -8.70
CA PHE A 126 -13.39 -5.53 -7.74
C PHE A 126 -13.87 -5.53 -6.28
N TYR A 127 -14.75 -4.61 -5.90
CA TYR A 127 -15.23 -4.48 -4.51
C TYR A 127 -16.40 -5.41 -4.22
N GLY A 128 -16.36 -6.05 -3.05
CA GLY A 128 -17.43 -6.94 -2.58
C GLY A 128 -18.60 -6.22 -1.91
N GLY A 129 -18.59 -4.88 -1.88
CA GLY A 129 -19.56 -4.06 -1.16
C GLY A 129 -19.95 -2.78 -1.88
N ARG A 130 -20.78 -1.96 -1.21
CA ARG A 130 -21.08 -0.59 -1.57
C ARG A 130 -20.30 0.37 -0.66
N TRP A 131 -19.92 1.52 -1.17
CA TRP A 131 -19.40 2.62 -0.34
C TRP A 131 -20.51 3.15 0.56
N ALA A 132 -20.22 3.25 1.85
CA ALA A 132 -21.18 3.57 2.90
C ALA A 132 -20.60 4.61 3.85
N PRO A 133 -21.00 5.89 3.73
CA PRO A 133 -20.56 6.93 4.67
C PRO A 133 -20.87 6.60 6.13
N GLU A 134 -21.96 5.88 6.38
CA GLU A 134 -22.37 5.41 7.70
C GLU A 134 -21.44 4.35 8.33
N ASN A 135 -20.44 3.91 7.60
CA ASN A 135 -19.36 3.05 8.09
C ASN A 135 -18.12 3.83 8.53
N ILE A 136 -18.18 5.16 8.46
CA ILE A 136 -17.11 6.07 8.87
C ILE A 136 -17.63 6.89 10.05
N GLU A 137 -16.94 6.80 11.20
CA GLU A 137 -17.37 7.44 12.43
C GLU A 137 -16.17 8.12 13.10
N SER A 138 -16.35 9.40 13.47
CA SER A 138 -15.36 10.13 14.27
C SER A 138 -15.49 9.75 15.75
N THR A 139 -14.37 9.42 16.37
CA THR A 139 -14.27 9.05 17.79
C THR A 139 -13.15 9.87 18.46
N ALA A 140 -13.09 9.89 19.77
CA ALA A 140 -12.02 10.55 20.52
C ALA A 140 -10.60 10.01 20.18
N ASN A 141 -10.50 8.79 19.64
CA ASN A 141 -9.24 8.15 19.30
C ASN A 141 -8.86 8.28 17.81
N GLY A 142 -9.74 8.86 17.00
CA GLY A 142 -9.57 8.97 15.55
C GLY A 142 -10.86 8.67 14.81
N THR A 143 -10.77 8.63 13.49
CA THR A 143 -11.88 8.23 12.64
C THR A 143 -11.78 6.72 12.35
N THR A 144 -12.87 6.00 12.58
CA THR A 144 -12.98 4.58 12.30
C THR A 144 -13.60 4.34 10.93
N PHE A 145 -13.08 3.33 10.25
CA PHE A 145 -13.57 2.83 8.97
C PHE A 145 -13.97 1.36 9.17
N SER A 146 -15.24 1.04 8.92
CA SER A 146 -15.81 -0.28 9.17
C SER A 146 -16.20 -0.98 7.88
N VAL A 147 -16.11 -2.32 7.90
CA VAL A 147 -16.74 -3.19 6.89
C VAL A 147 -17.82 -3.99 7.58
N LYS A 148 -19.05 -3.89 7.08
CA LYS A 148 -20.21 -4.57 7.67
C LYS A 148 -20.84 -5.55 6.69
N LYS A 149 -21.37 -6.66 7.22
CA LYS A 149 -22.17 -7.59 6.43
C LYS A 149 -23.58 -7.02 6.24
N GLU A 150 -24.00 -6.97 4.99
CA GLU A 150 -25.34 -6.57 4.61
C GLU A 150 -26.23 -7.83 4.44
N GLY A 151 -27.51 -7.71 4.75
CA GLY A 151 -28.47 -8.80 4.54
C GLY A 151 -28.81 -9.09 3.07
N ASN A 152 -28.23 -8.34 2.14
CA ASN A 152 -28.50 -8.42 0.71
C ASN A 152 -27.47 -9.31 0.01
N THR A 153 -27.93 -10.31 -0.74
CA THR A 153 -27.06 -11.24 -1.48
C THR A 153 -26.36 -10.59 -2.67
N ASP A 154 -26.95 -9.56 -3.27
CA ASP A 154 -26.38 -8.84 -4.42
C ASP A 154 -25.26 -7.88 -4.03
N VAL A 155 -25.34 -7.32 -2.82
CA VAL A 155 -24.33 -6.44 -2.24
C VAL A 155 -24.10 -6.90 -0.79
N PRO A 156 -23.28 -7.93 -0.59
CA PRO A 156 -23.17 -8.61 0.71
C PRO A 156 -22.49 -7.79 1.80
N PHE A 157 -21.83 -6.70 1.43
CA PHE A 157 -21.11 -5.85 2.37
C PHE A 157 -21.35 -4.36 2.13
N SER A 158 -21.19 -3.56 3.17
CA SER A 158 -20.89 -2.13 3.09
C SER A 158 -19.45 -1.90 3.51
N ILE A 159 -18.76 -1.02 2.79
CA ILE A 159 -17.33 -0.73 2.89
C ILE A 159 -17.12 0.78 3.03
N ALA A 160 -15.95 1.20 3.50
CA ALA A 160 -15.68 2.58 3.85
C ALA A 160 -14.54 3.17 3.03
N GLU A 161 -14.73 4.38 2.52
CA GLU A 161 -13.68 5.19 1.91
C GLU A 161 -13.91 6.67 2.15
N ALA A 162 -12.83 7.40 2.48
CA ALA A 162 -12.79 8.85 2.54
C ALA A 162 -11.63 9.38 1.69
N SER A 163 -11.86 10.49 0.99
CA SER A 163 -10.82 11.13 0.18
C SER A 163 -10.79 12.62 0.37
N THR A 164 -9.60 13.25 0.31
CA THR A 164 -9.50 14.71 0.39
C THR A 164 -10.23 15.37 -0.77
N TYR A 165 -10.82 16.57 -0.54
CA TYR A 165 -11.38 17.37 -1.64
C TYR A 165 -10.29 17.89 -2.58
N LYS A 166 -9.13 18.25 -2.03
CA LYS A 166 -7.98 18.76 -2.78
C LYS A 166 -7.06 17.63 -3.23
N ARG A 167 -6.29 17.92 -4.25
CA ARG A 167 -5.22 17.07 -4.76
C ARG A 167 -3.87 17.56 -4.26
N TYR A 168 -2.93 16.64 -4.11
CA TYR A 168 -1.59 16.88 -3.61
C TYR A 168 -0.58 16.20 -4.53
N GLY A 169 0.59 16.80 -4.69
CA GLY A 169 1.64 16.31 -5.58
C GLY A 169 2.86 15.83 -4.81
N TYR A 170 4.04 16.18 -5.31
CA TYR A 170 5.29 15.74 -4.69
C TYR A 170 5.43 16.28 -3.26
N GLY A 171 5.80 15.37 -2.36
CA GLY A 171 5.94 15.68 -0.95
C GLY A 171 5.87 14.44 -0.08
N ARG A 172 5.77 14.67 1.22
CA ARG A 172 5.66 13.64 2.24
C ARG A 172 4.22 13.51 2.74
N TYR A 173 3.72 12.31 2.69
CA TYR A 173 2.40 11.91 3.12
C TYR A 173 2.53 11.03 4.36
N GLU A 174 1.75 11.31 5.40
CA GLU A 174 1.82 10.58 6.65
C GLU A 174 0.43 10.29 7.20
N ALA A 175 0.29 9.13 7.82
CA ALA A 175 -0.91 8.74 8.55
C ALA A 175 -0.54 7.97 9.82
N ILE A 176 -1.27 8.22 10.92
CA ILE A 176 -1.24 7.38 12.11
C ILE A 176 -2.47 6.48 12.05
N MET A 177 -2.24 5.16 11.93
CA MET A 177 -3.31 4.17 11.72
C MET A 177 -3.15 2.97 12.63
N GLN A 178 -4.28 2.41 13.07
CA GLN A 178 -4.41 1.06 13.62
C GLN A 178 -5.27 0.24 12.67
N ILE A 179 -4.80 -0.94 12.28
CA ILE A 179 -5.33 -1.69 11.15
C ILE A 179 -6.39 -2.71 11.61
N GLY A 180 -7.49 -2.80 10.88
CA GLY A 180 -8.54 -3.80 11.11
C GLY A 180 -8.07 -5.22 10.79
N LYS A 181 -8.16 -6.14 11.78
CA LYS A 181 -7.80 -7.55 11.64
C LYS A 181 -8.99 -8.39 11.23
N GLY A 182 -8.80 -9.30 10.28
CA GLY A 182 -9.80 -10.24 9.82
C GLY A 182 -9.57 -10.66 8.36
N SER A 183 -9.66 -11.96 8.10
CA SER A 183 -9.52 -12.47 6.73
C SER A 183 -10.57 -11.85 5.81
N GLY A 184 -10.15 -11.46 4.62
CA GLY A 184 -11.01 -10.81 3.63
C GLY A 184 -11.06 -9.28 3.72
N LEU A 185 -10.36 -8.67 4.68
CA LEU A 185 -10.27 -7.23 4.82
C LEU A 185 -9.01 -6.67 4.18
N VAL A 186 -9.14 -5.48 3.61
CA VAL A 186 -8.04 -4.65 3.10
C VAL A 186 -8.18 -3.25 3.69
N SER A 187 -7.09 -2.73 4.25
CA SER A 187 -6.99 -1.35 4.73
C SER A 187 -5.93 -0.64 3.92
N ALA A 188 -6.22 0.56 3.43
CA ALA A 188 -5.26 1.30 2.62
C ALA A 188 -5.20 2.79 2.98
N PHE A 189 -3.99 3.33 2.82
CA PHE A 189 -3.65 4.75 2.78
C PHE A 189 -2.90 5.03 1.49
N PHE A 190 -3.45 5.88 0.62
CA PHE A 190 -2.91 6.06 -0.72
C PHE A 190 -3.19 7.44 -1.30
N THR A 191 -2.49 7.78 -2.38
CA THR A 191 -2.88 8.88 -3.27
C THR A 191 -3.42 8.31 -4.56
N TYR A 192 -4.48 8.94 -5.10
CA TYR A 192 -5.08 8.49 -6.35
C TYR A 192 -5.60 9.65 -7.19
N THR A 193 -5.38 9.52 -8.50
CA THR A 193 -6.15 10.18 -9.55
C THR A 193 -6.32 9.23 -10.74
N GLY A 194 -7.33 9.47 -11.59
CA GLY A 194 -7.61 8.56 -12.69
C GLY A 194 -8.65 9.08 -13.68
N PRO A 195 -9.10 8.21 -14.62
CA PRO A 195 -10.02 8.58 -15.73
C PRO A 195 -11.29 9.28 -15.28
N TYR A 196 -11.82 8.91 -14.12
CA TYR A 196 -12.97 9.58 -13.51
C TYR A 196 -12.74 11.09 -13.31
N PHE A 197 -11.52 11.49 -13.01
CA PHE A 197 -11.12 12.88 -12.82
C PHE A 197 -10.56 13.53 -14.09
N GLY A 198 -10.63 12.84 -15.25
CA GLY A 198 -10.07 13.30 -16.51
C GLY A 198 -8.54 13.16 -16.61
N ASP A 199 -7.93 12.39 -15.71
CA ASP A 199 -6.49 12.18 -15.61
C ASP A 199 -6.11 10.73 -15.96
N PRO A 200 -4.84 10.45 -16.25
CA PRO A 200 -4.35 9.08 -16.24
C PRO A 200 -4.41 8.50 -14.82
N HIS A 201 -4.49 7.17 -14.68
CA HIS A 201 -4.42 6.50 -13.39
C HIS A 201 -2.98 6.60 -12.84
N ASP A 202 -2.79 7.43 -11.83
CA ASP A 202 -1.56 7.61 -11.05
C ASP A 202 -1.87 7.40 -9.56
N GLU A 203 -1.07 6.57 -8.86
CA GLU A 203 -1.36 6.12 -7.49
C GLU A 203 -0.08 5.77 -6.72
N VAL A 204 -0.05 5.98 -5.41
CA VAL A 204 0.99 5.51 -4.49
C VAL A 204 0.31 4.94 -3.26
N ASP A 205 0.63 3.69 -2.90
CA ASP A 205 -0.12 2.89 -1.94
C ASP A 205 0.69 2.45 -0.73
N ILE A 206 0.01 2.39 0.40
CA ILE A 206 0.31 1.58 1.58
C ILE A 206 -0.93 0.73 1.85
N GLU A 207 -0.79 -0.60 1.81
CA GLU A 207 -1.90 -1.54 1.97
C GLU A 207 -1.61 -2.58 3.05
N PHE A 208 -2.67 -3.02 3.73
CA PHE A 208 -2.66 -4.09 4.71
C PHE A 208 -3.76 -5.09 4.40
N LEU A 209 -3.42 -6.37 4.46
CA LEU A 209 -4.39 -7.45 4.38
C LEU A 209 -4.74 -7.90 5.79
N GLY A 210 -5.99 -7.78 6.17
CA GLY A 210 -6.45 -8.12 7.52
C GLY A 210 -6.24 -9.59 7.92
N LYS A 211 -5.99 -10.48 6.94
CA LYS A 211 -5.62 -11.88 7.20
C LYS A 211 -4.24 -12.05 7.85
N ASP A 212 -3.36 -11.06 7.67
CA ASP A 212 -2.00 -11.06 8.25
C ASP A 212 -1.54 -9.60 8.44
N THR A 213 -1.90 -9.02 9.57
CA THR A 213 -1.57 -7.63 9.94
C THR A 213 -0.14 -7.44 10.42
N THR A 214 0.69 -8.48 10.39
CA THR A 214 2.15 -8.40 10.59
C THR A 214 2.90 -8.09 9.30
N LYS A 215 2.18 -7.86 8.19
CA LYS A 215 2.75 -7.52 6.87
C LYS A 215 2.18 -6.22 6.34
N ILE A 216 3.05 -5.49 5.63
CA ILE A 216 2.71 -4.26 4.92
C ILE A 216 3.06 -4.41 3.44
N HIS A 217 2.23 -3.83 2.58
CA HIS A 217 2.39 -3.87 1.13
C HIS A 217 2.55 -2.47 0.59
N PHE A 218 3.50 -2.28 -0.34
CA PHE A 218 3.75 -1.03 -1.05
C PHE A 218 3.56 -1.21 -2.54
N ASN A 219 2.98 -0.22 -3.17
CA ASN A 219 2.59 -0.26 -4.56
C ASN A 219 2.58 1.15 -5.16
N TYR A 220 2.66 1.28 -6.47
CA TYR A 220 2.51 2.54 -7.18
C TYR A 220 2.15 2.30 -8.64
N TRP A 221 1.42 3.24 -9.23
CA TRP A 221 0.93 3.15 -10.59
C TRP A 221 1.14 4.45 -11.35
N ARG A 222 1.46 4.34 -12.62
CA ARG A 222 1.52 5.47 -13.55
C ARG A 222 0.86 5.11 -14.87
N ASN A 223 -0.07 5.96 -15.34
CA ASN A 223 -0.85 5.74 -16.56
C ASN A 223 -1.51 4.35 -16.59
N GLY A 224 -2.01 3.87 -15.44
CA GLY A 224 -2.64 2.55 -15.30
C GLY A 224 -1.66 1.37 -15.40
N LYS A 225 -0.36 1.62 -15.35
CA LYS A 225 0.66 0.58 -15.32
C LYS A 225 1.31 0.54 -13.94
N ARG A 226 1.30 -0.65 -13.34
CA ARG A 226 1.88 -0.86 -12.02
C ARG A 226 3.40 -0.85 -12.09
N GLY A 227 4.01 -0.17 -11.11
CA GLY A 227 5.41 -0.30 -10.80
C GLY A 227 5.70 -1.57 -10.02
N LYS A 228 6.73 -1.56 -9.20
CA LYS A 228 7.11 -2.72 -8.40
C LYS A 228 6.22 -2.84 -7.16
N PHE A 229 5.58 -4.00 -6.99
CA PHE A 229 4.89 -4.38 -5.76
C PHE A 229 5.90 -4.97 -4.77
N ALA A 230 5.82 -4.56 -3.49
CA ALA A 230 6.72 -5.04 -2.45
C ALA A 230 5.95 -5.34 -1.15
N THR A 231 6.32 -6.44 -0.48
CA THR A 231 5.74 -6.85 0.80
C THR A 231 6.85 -6.97 1.83
N PHE A 232 6.61 -6.47 3.05
CA PHE A 232 7.56 -6.51 4.15
C PHE A 232 6.90 -7.02 5.43
N ASP A 233 7.66 -7.77 6.22
CA ASP A 233 7.28 -8.13 7.59
C ASP A 233 7.47 -6.92 8.50
N LEU A 234 6.50 -6.71 9.39
CA LEU A 234 6.57 -5.73 10.46
C LEU A 234 7.08 -6.39 11.74
N PRO A 235 7.82 -5.68 12.59
CA PRO A 235 8.25 -6.19 13.90
C PRO A 235 7.11 -6.18 14.95
N PHE A 236 5.88 -5.91 14.52
CA PHE A 236 4.68 -5.81 15.36
C PHE A 236 3.44 -6.24 14.55
N ASP A 237 2.33 -6.45 15.24
CA ASP A 237 1.02 -6.60 14.61
C ASP A 237 0.35 -5.22 14.51
N ALA A 238 0.12 -4.74 13.29
CA ALA A 238 -0.46 -3.42 13.03
C ALA A 238 -1.91 -3.27 13.54
N SER A 239 -2.54 -4.36 13.97
CA SER A 239 -3.88 -4.35 14.58
C SER A 239 -3.86 -4.09 16.10
N GLU A 240 -2.70 -4.22 16.76
CA GLU A 240 -2.61 -4.10 18.22
C GLU A 240 -2.47 -2.65 18.70
N GLY A 241 -2.11 -1.72 17.83
CA GLY A 241 -1.98 -0.31 18.19
C GLY A 241 -1.75 0.60 16.99
N PRO A 242 -1.79 1.92 17.23
CA PRO A 242 -1.53 2.90 16.19
C PRO A 242 -0.04 3.04 15.89
N HIS A 243 0.31 3.00 14.61
CA HIS A 243 1.64 3.21 14.09
C HIS A 243 1.65 4.32 13.04
N LEU A 244 2.83 4.92 12.82
CA LEU A 244 3.04 5.95 11.81
C LEU A 244 3.46 5.30 10.49
N TYR A 245 2.66 5.50 9.46
CA TYR A 245 2.95 5.09 8.10
C TYR A 245 3.14 6.30 7.22
N ALA A 246 4.14 6.28 6.35
CA ALA A 246 4.41 7.40 5.47
C ALA A 246 4.98 6.96 4.13
N PHE A 247 4.80 7.82 3.12
CA PHE A 247 5.60 7.78 1.91
C PHE A 247 6.03 9.21 1.51
N GLU A 248 7.23 9.30 1.00
CA GLU A 248 7.75 10.51 0.37
C GLU A 248 7.81 10.27 -1.13
N TRP A 249 6.97 10.99 -1.85
CA TRP A 249 6.87 10.93 -3.29
C TRP A 249 7.57 12.14 -3.90
N LEU A 250 8.70 11.87 -4.57
CA LEU A 250 9.53 12.84 -5.28
C LEU A 250 9.46 12.60 -6.79
N PRO A 251 9.91 13.54 -7.63
CA PRO A 251 9.88 13.37 -9.08
C PRO A 251 10.62 12.14 -9.62
N ASP A 252 11.64 11.69 -8.89
CA ASP A 252 12.60 10.67 -9.28
C ASP A 252 12.62 9.43 -8.39
N ARG A 253 11.89 9.45 -7.25
CA ARG A 253 11.84 8.35 -6.27
C ARG A 253 10.59 8.41 -5.39
N ILE A 254 10.14 7.25 -4.94
CA ILE A 254 9.21 7.12 -3.83
C ILE A 254 9.91 6.34 -2.73
N THR A 255 9.82 6.81 -1.48
CA THR A 255 10.34 6.09 -0.30
C THR A 255 9.23 5.90 0.70
N TRP A 256 9.04 4.67 1.20
CA TRP A 256 8.04 4.33 2.21
C TRP A 256 8.69 4.13 3.57
N TYR A 257 7.98 4.52 4.61
CA TYR A 257 8.45 4.54 5.98
C TYR A 257 7.42 3.93 6.93
N VAL A 258 7.90 3.24 7.96
CA VAL A 258 7.10 2.76 9.09
C VAL A 258 7.76 3.27 10.37
N ASP A 259 7.01 3.94 11.24
CA ASP A 259 7.50 4.55 12.49
C ASP A 259 8.74 5.46 12.30
N GLY A 260 8.82 6.11 11.15
CA GLY A 260 9.93 6.98 10.76
C GLY A 260 11.16 6.25 10.18
N VAL A 261 11.15 4.92 10.14
CA VAL A 261 12.22 4.09 9.55
C VAL A 261 11.91 3.83 8.06
N PRO A 262 12.85 4.05 7.13
CA PRO A 262 12.64 3.71 5.73
C PRO A 262 12.61 2.18 5.54
N TYR A 263 11.58 1.68 4.86
CA TYR A 263 11.35 0.26 4.59
C TYR A 263 11.64 -0.11 3.14
N TYR A 264 11.24 0.76 2.22
CA TYR A 264 11.38 0.51 0.80
C TYR A 264 11.56 1.81 0.04
N ALA A 265 12.31 1.76 -1.06
CA ALA A 265 12.38 2.85 -2.02
C ALA A 265 12.25 2.28 -3.44
N SER A 266 11.54 2.99 -4.32
CA SER A 266 11.55 2.69 -5.74
C SER A 266 12.97 2.87 -6.32
N GLU A 267 13.22 2.31 -7.48
CA GLU A 267 14.44 2.63 -8.21
C GLU A 267 14.46 4.13 -8.58
N LEU A 268 15.67 4.69 -8.66
CA LEU A 268 15.84 6.07 -9.06
C LEU A 268 15.39 6.24 -10.51
N ASN A 269 14.54 7.23 -10.77
CA ASN A 269 13.95 7.49 -12.09
C ASN A 269 13.14 6.32 -12.69
N ASP A 270 12.55 5.47 -11.82
CA ASP A 270 11.64 4.43 -12.29
C ASP A 270 10.54 5.05 -13.18
N PRO A 271 10.31 4.51 -14.40
CA PRO A 271 9.35 5.08 -15.33
C PRO A 271 7.89 5.01 -14.85
N PHE A 272 7.61 4.20 -13.81
CA PHE A 272 6.28 4.04 -13.24
C PHE A 272 6.01 4.98 -12.04
N ILE A 273 6.95 5.86 -11.67
CA ILE A 273 6.71 6.88 -10.64
C ILE A 273 5.59 7.82 -11.12
N PRO A 274 4.51 7.99 -10.35
CA PRO A 274 3.40 8.91 -10.66
C PRO A 274 3.86 10.33 -10.92
N LYS A 275 3.14 11.07 -11.76
CA LYS A 275 3.46 12.47 -12.10
C LYS A 275 2.26 13.40 -11.98
N THR A 276 1.07 12.86 -11.70
CA THR A 276 -0.16 13.62 -11.64
C THR A 276 -0.63 13.70 -10.19
N ALA A 277 -0.87 14.91 -9.69
CA ALA A 277 -1.38 15.13 -8.35
C ALA A 277 -2.69 14.36 -8.11
N GLY A 278 -2.75 13.67 -6.99
CA GLY A 278 -3.89 12.84 -6.57
C GLY A 278 -4.55 13.33 -5.29
N LYS A 279 -5.72 12.78 -4.98
CA LYS A 279 -6.35 12.94 -3.67
C LYS A 279 -5.72 11.96 -2.69
N VAL A 280 -5.71 12.30 -1.42
CA VAL A 280 -5.34 11.38 -0.33
C VAL A 280 -6.57 10.58 0.05
N HIS A 281 -6.46 9.29 0.10
CA HIS A 281 -7.53 8.34 0.40
C HIS A 281 -7.21 7.50 1.62
N PHE A 282 -8.24 7.16 2.37
CA PHE A 282 -8.28 6.09 3.35
C PHE A 282 -9.43 5.16 3.01
N SER A 283 -9.16 3.86 2.95
CA SER A 283 -10.21 2.88 2.69
C SER A 283 -10.09 1.65 3.58
N HIS A 284 -11.25 1.08 3.90
CA HIS A 284 -11.37 -0.23 4.55
C HIS A 284 -12.47 -1.01 3.86
N TRP A 285 -12.10 -2.12 3.23
CA TRP A 285 -12.97 -2.81 2.29
C TRP A 285 -12.74 -4.32 2.23
N THR A 286 -13.64 -5.02 1.55
CA THR A 286 -13.50 -6.42 1.16
C THR A 286 -13.73 -6.55 -0.35
N GLY A 287 -13.03 -7.51 -0.96
CA GLY A 287 -13.11 -7.74 -2.40
C GLY A 287 -14.14 -8.81 -2.78
N ILE A 288 -14.31 -8.98 -4.09
CA ILE A 288 -15.14 -10.04 -4.67
C ILE A 288 -14.52 -11.43 -4.45
N PRO A 289 -15.30 -12.52 -4.60
CA PRO A 289 -14.82 -13.89 -4.40
C PRO A 289 -13.57 -14.26 -5.20
N LYS A 290 -13.38 -13.67 -6.38
CA LYS A 290 -12.23 -13.91 -7.26
C LYS A 290 -10.89 -13.44 -6.65
N MET A 291 -10.94 -12.50 -5.70
CA MET A 291 -9.76 -11.92 -5.04
C MET A 291 -9.40 -12.63 -3.72
N ARG A 292 -10.10 -13.68 -3.34
CA ARG A 292 -9.91 -14.35 -2.04
C ARG A 292 -8.53 -14.97 -1.84
N GLU A 293 -7.84 -15.32 -2.90
CA GLU A 293 -6.46 -15.78 -2.80
C GLU A 293 -5.54 -14.68 -2.25
N TRP A 294 -5.77 -13.43 -2.67
CA TRP A 294 -5.00 -12.28 -2.23
C TRP A 294 -5.40 -11.80 -0.83
N HIS A 295 -6.65 -11.40 -0.59
CA HIS A 295 -7.07 -10.80 0.69
C HIS A 295 -7.65 -11.82 1.70
N GLY A 296 -7.85 -13.06 1.30
CA GLY A 296 -8.50 -14.09 2.12
C GLY A 296 -10.01 -14.16 1.89
N LYS A 297 -10.63 -15.23 2.41
CA LYS A 297 -12.09 -15.34 2.47
C LYS A 297 -12.60 -14.42 3.58
N PRO A 298 -13.68 -13.64 3.35
CA PRO A 298 -14.28 -12.83 4.40
C PRO A 298 -14.67 -13.66 5.63
N ASP A 299 -13.90 -13.46 6.70
CA ASP A 299 -14.11 -14.03 8.02
C ASP A 299 -13.66 -13.00 9.07
N PHE A 300 -14.57 -12.08 9.38
CA PHE A 300 -14.33 -10.99 10.32
C PHE A 300 -15.59 -10.70 11.12
N GLY A 301 -15.40 -10.29 12.39
CA GLY A 301 -16.47 -9.84 13.25
C GLY A 301 -16.97 -8.44 12.90
N THR A 302 -17.97 -7.96 13.62
CA THR A 302 -18.53 -6.61 13.48
C THR A 302 -17.57 -5.51 13.95
N GLU A 303 -16.49 -5.90 14.66
CA GLU A 303 -15.50 -4.97 15.25
C GLU A 303 -14.22 -4.86 14.41
N ALA A 304 -14.20 -5.43 13.22
CA ALA A 304 -13.07 -5.30 12.31
C ALA A 304 -13.07 -3.89 11.72
N VAL A 305 -12.41 -2.98 12.39
CA VAL A 305 -12.32 -1.56 12.02
C VAL A 305 -10.88 -1.12 11.88
N THR A 306 -10.62 -0.26 10.90
CA THR A 306 -9.38 0.49 10.80
C THR A 306 -9.60 1.87 11.38
N THR A 307 -8.69 2.33 12.25
CA THR A 307 -8.75 3.65 12.85
C THR A 307 -7.62 4.52 12.28
N VAL A 308 -7.95 5.73 11.86
CA VAL A 308 -6.99 6.75 11.42
C VAL A 308 -7.08 7.92 12.38
N SER A 309 -5.99 8.24 13.08
CA SER A 309 -5.99 9.32 14.08
C SER A 309 -5.29 10.60 13.62
N CYS A 310 -4.48 10.53 12.56
CA CYS A 310 -3.82 11.68 11.95
C CYS A 310 -3.59 11.43 10.47
N SER A 311 -3.72 12.49 9.66
CA SER A 311 -3.30 12.54 8.27
C SER A 311 -2.60 13.84 7.99
N SER A 312 -1.48 13.84 7.28
CA SER A 312 -0.77 15.05 6.90
C SER A 312 -0.09 14.95 5.54
N PHE A 313 0.10 16.10 4.94
CA PHE A 313 0.90 16.31 3.75
C PHE A 313 1.85 17.49 3.93
N THR A 314 3.11 17.29 3.61
CA THR A 314 4.14 18.33 3.57
C THR A 314 4.69 18.41 2.15
N PRO A 315 4.57 19.54 1.45
CA PRO A 315 5.13 19.70 0.11
C PRO A 315 6.63 19.46 0.07
N MET A 316 7.13 18.98 -1.06
CA MET A 316 8.55 18.76 -1.28
C MET A 316 9.36 20.03 -0.97
N GLY A 317 10.40 19.88 -0.14
CA GLY A 317 11.30 20.95 0.26
C GLY A 317 10.75 21.89 1.35
N GLU A 318 9.59 21.63 1.88
CA GLU A 318 9.05 22.32 3.04
C GLU A 318 9.25 21.51 4.34
N ASP A 319 9.29 22.24 5.47
CA ASP A 319 9.24 21.66 6.82
C ASP A 319 8.01 22.23 7.54
N LYS A 320 7.05 21.35 7.82
CA LYS A 320 5.78 21.72 8.46
C LYS A 320 5.43 20.68 9.51
N ARG A 321 4.71 21.09 10.54
CA ARG A 321 4.13 20.16 11.51
C ARG A 321 3.34 19.08 10.80
N SER A 322 3.60 17.82 11.17
CA SER A 322 3.10 16.63 10.51
C SER A 322 2.65 15.57 11.51
N CYS A 323 2.12 14.44 11.03
CA CYS A 323 1.76 13.32 11.89
C CYS A 323 2.96 12.71 12.60
N SER A 324 4.17 12.83 12.06
CA SER A 324 5.40 12.43 12.74
C SER A 324 5.62 13.16 14.06
N ASP A 325 5.30 14.46 14.11
CA ASP A 325 5.44 15.25 15.35
C ASP A 325 4.40 14.82 16.37
N VAL A 326 3.16 14.63 15.96
CA VAL A 326 2.07 14.11 16.81
C VAL A 326 2.41 12.74 17.38
N TYR A 327 2.99 11.87 16.55
CA TYR A 327 3.38 10.52 16.96
C TYR A 327 4.49 10.52 18.02
N LYS A 328 5.50 11.40 17.84
CA LYS A 328 6.59 11.58 18.82
C LYS A 328 6.07 12.16 20.14
N GLU A 329 5.19 13.17 20.08
CA GLU A 329 4.56 13.76 21.26
C GLU A 329 3.83 12.70 22.11
N LYS A 330 3.04 11.82 21.44
CA LYS A 330 2.31 10.73 22.11
C LYS A 330 3.22 9.64 22.72
N LYS A 331 4.39 9.36 22.11
CA LYS A 331 5.34 8.37 22.65
C LYS A 331 6.12 8.92 23.87
N ASN A 332 6.19 10.22 24.03
CA ASN A 332 6.93 10.88 25.11
C ASN A 332 6.02 11.31 26.29
N SER A 333 4.72 11.15 26.18
CA SER A 333 3.71 11.43 27.23
C SER A 333 3.35 10.17 28.02
#